data_8dc505bb2199cc31f5c47e3bfb10eb75
#
_entry.id   8dc505bb2199cc31f5c47e3bfb10eb75
#
_cell.length_a   1.000
_cell.length_b   1.000
_cell.length_c   1.000
_cell.angle_alpha   90.00
_cell.angle_beta   90.00
_cell.angle_gamma   90.00
#
_symmetry.space_group_name_H-M   'P 1'
#
loop_
_entity.id
_entity.type
_entity.pdbx_description
1 polymer ?
#
loop_
_entity_poly.entity_id
_entity_poly.type
_entity_poly.pdbx_seq_one_letter_code
_entity_poly.pdbx_strand_id
1 'polypeptide(L)'
;SNNENRDAFYACAPSGVVTADYSATITLKRPLAQINVGTTAEDLAAAVKAGLDASKLTVSMVVPNPATALDPITGEATAEPAAENATFTAALSPVAVNPEEKVVVNTQTTKGTYEWLAMNYILVDKDALTNLKFTISEGDREIDTYSVPFAPVQKNWRTNILGDLLTDKGSITVIIDPKFDDI
;
A
#
# COMPACT_ATOMS: atom_id res chain seq x y z
N SER A 1 -3.98 5.03 4.51
CA SER A 1 -3.82 5.97 5.54
C SER A 1 -2.38 6.34 5.94
N ASN A 2 -1.39 6.22 5.06
CA ASN A 2 -0.02 6.74 5.21
C ASN A 2 0.61 6.51 6.62
N ASN A 3 0.43 5.33 7.19
CA ASN A 3 0.89 5.02 8.53
C ASN A 3 1.65 3.68 8.55
N GLU A 4 2.97 3.74 8.51
CA GLU A 4 3.85 2.57 8.54
C GLU A 4 3.76 1.79 9.87
N ASN A 5 3.33 2.41 10.95
CA ASN A 5 3.09 1.73 12.23
C ASN A 5 1.93 0.71 12.19
N ARG A 6 1.24 0.60 11.06
CA ARG A 6 0.22 -0.44 10.83
C ARG A 6 0.79 -1.73 10.27
N ASP A 7 2.08 -1.77 9.96
CA ASP A 7 2.73 -3.01 9.60
C ASP A 7 2.70 -3.99 10.77
N ALA A 8 2.45 -5.24 10.47
CA ALA A 8 2.28 -6.28 11.47
C ALA A 8 2.95 -7.57 11.04
N PHE A 9 3.43 -8.30 12.03
CA PHE A 9 4.07 -9.59 11.84
C PHE A 9 3.41 -10.61 12.74
N TYR A 10 3.43 -11.86 12.31
CA TYR A 10 3.03 -13.00 13.11
C TYR A 10 4.08 -14.10 13.06
N ALA A 11 4.10 -14.92 14.07
CA ALA A 11 4.84 -16.17 14.08
C ALA A 11 4.10 -17.17 14.97
N CYS A 12 4.15 -18.42 14.57
CA CYS A 12 3.71 -19.53 15.39
C CYS A 12 4.91 -20.40 15.73
N ALA A 13 5.21 -20.54 17.01
CA ALA A 13 6.19 -21.51 17.47
C ALA A 13 5.54 -22.88 17.60
N PRO A 14 6.18 -23.98 17.19
CA PRO A 14 5.65 -25.30 17.42
C PRO A 14 5.47 -25.54 18.91
N SER A 15 4.31 -26.02 19.32
CA SER A 15 4.06 -26.42 20.69
C SER A 15 4.86 -27.68 21.02
N GLY A 16 5.59 -27.65 22.12
CA GLY A 16 6.34 -28.79 22.61
C GLY A 16 6.44 -28.75 24.12
N VAL A 17 6.83 -29.87 24.73
CA VAL A 17 7.15 -29.89 26.16
C VAL A 17 8.43 -29.11 26.37
N VAL A 18 8.34 -28.00 27.08
CA VAL A 18 9.53 -27.21 27.43
C VAL A 18 10.30 -27.99 28.53
N THR A 19 11.41 -28.56 28.15
CA THR A 19 12.42 -29.06 29.11
C THR A 19 13.43 -27.96 29.41
N ALA A 20 14.22 -28.09 30.44
CA ALA A 20 15.29 -27.13 30.72
C ALA A 20 16.14 -26.89 29.46
N ASP A 21 16.57 -25.64 29.24
CA ASP A 21 17.43 -25.22 28.13
C ASP A 21 16.78 -25.26 26.74
N TYR A 22 15.51 -24.81 26.65
CA TYR A 22 14.82 -24.65 25.36
C TYR A 22 15.29 -23.37 24.65
N SER A 23 15.78 -23.53 23.42
CA SER A 23 16.07 -22.42 22.49
C SER A 23 15.36 -22.64 21.16
N ALA A 24 14.71 -21.63 20.64
CA ALA A 24 14.06 -21.68 19.34
C ALA A 24 14.31 -20.41 18.52
N THR A 25 14.52 -20.60 17.22
CA THR A 25 14.50 -19.50 16.27
C THR A 25 13.10 -19.34 15.72
N ILE A 26 12.54 -18.16 15.86
CA ILE A 26 11.19 -17.83 15.37
C ILE A 26 11.35 -16.89 14.17
N THR A 27 10.78 -17.29 13.02
CA THR A 27 10.73 -16.44 11.83
C THR A 27 9.42 -15.66 11.83
N LEU A 28 9.53 -14.35 11.87
CA LEU A 28 8.37 -13.47 11.71
C LEU A 28 7.96 -13.43 10.22
N LYS A 29 6.65 -13.45 10.00
CA LYS A 29 6.04 -13.38 8.66
C LYS A 29 5.10 -12.19 8.61
N ARG A 30 5.10 -11.46 7.50
CA ARG A 30 4.16 -10.36 7.27
C ARG A 30 2.91 -10.90 6.58
N PRO A 31 1.71 -10.80 7.18
CA PRO A 31 0.46 -11.23 6.55
C PRO A 31 -0.10 -10.21 5.59
N LEU A 32 0.43 -9.00 5.60
CA LEU A 32 -0.07 -7.85 4.88
C LEU A 32 0.63 -7.70 3.52
N ALA A 33 -0.11 -7.16 2.56
CA ALA A 33 0.42 -6.51 1.38
C ALA A 33 0.48 -5.00 1.61
N GLN A 34 1.41 -4.30 0.99
CA GLN A 34 1.44 -2.85 0.96
C GLN A 34 1.08 -2.36 -0.43
N ILE A 35 0.19 -1.36 -0.51
CA ILE A 35 -0.16 -0.66 -1.75
C ILE A 35 0.27 0.78 -1.60
N ASN A 36 1.06 1.25 -2.55
CA ASN A 36 1.53 2.62 -2.64
C ASN A 36 0.97 3.28 -3.90
N VAL A 37 0.59 4.56 -3.78
CA VAL A 37 0.27 5.44 -4.90
C VAL A 37 1.25 6.59 -4.86
N GLY A 38 1.93 6.84 -5.97
CA GLY A 38 2.96 7.88 -6.05
C GLY A 38 2.94 8.60 -7.38
N THR A 39 3.32 9.87 -7.35
CA THR A 39 3.46 10.71 -8.54
C THR A 39 4.90 11.18 -8.71
N THR A 40 5.27 11.64 -9.91
CA THR A 40 6.60 12.22 -10.11
C THR A 40 6.71 13.57 -9.41
N ALA A 41 7.92 13.96 -9.04
CA ALA A 41 8.17 15.28 -8.44
C ALA A 41 7.83 16.42 -9.42
N GLU A 42 8.06 16.18 -10.70
CA GLU A 42 7.74 17.11 -11.78
C GLU A 42 6.23 17.31 -11.91
N ASP A 43 5.45 16.23 -11.84
CA ASP A 43 3.99 16.28 -11.91
C ASP A 43 3.40 17.04 -10.72
N LEU A 44 3.87 16.74 -9.50
CA LEU A 44 3.45 17.46 -8.30
C LEU A 44 3.79 18.96 -8.41
N ALA A 45 5.01 19.30 -8.84
CA ALA A 45 5.43 20.68 -9.01
C ALA A 45 4.60 21.41 -10.08
N ALA A 46 4.28 20.74 -11.18
CA ALA A 46 3.43 21.29 -12.24
C ALA A 46 2.00 21.52 -11.75
N ALA A 47 1.43 20.59 -10.99
CA ALA A 47 0.12 20.73 -10.40
C ALA A 47 0.05 21.90 -9.40
N VAL A 48 1.04 22.02 -8.53
CA VAL A 48 1.13 23.15 -7.57
C VAL A 48 1.26 24.47 -8.31
N LYS A 49 2.08 24.53 -9.36
CA LYS A 49 2.21 25.73 -10.19
C LYS A 49 0.89 26.08 -10.91
N ALA A 50 0.09 25.11 -11.23
CA ALA A 50 -1.25 25.29 -11.80
C ALA A 50 -2.31 25.69 -10.76
N GLY A 51 -1.96 25.79 -9.48
CA GLY A 51 -2.83 26.25 -8.41
C GLY A 51 -3.36 25.15 -7.49
N LEU A 52 -2.82 23.93 -7.58
CA LEU A 52 -3.17 22.85 -6.66
C LEU A 52 -2.63 23.16 -5.25
N ASP A 53 -3.49 23.05 -4.24
CA ASP A 53 -3.09 23.10 -2.84
C ASP A 53 -2.75 21.70 -2.33
N ALA A 54 -1.46 21.34 -2.35
CA ALA A 54 -0.99 20.03 -1.91
C ALA A 54 -1.38 19.69 -0.46
N SER A 55 -1.61 20.69 0.39
CA SER A 55 -2.03 20.47 1.78
C SER A 55 -3.45 19.95 1.92
N LYS A 56 -4.26 20.05 0.86
CA LYS A 56 -5.64 19.55 0.78
C LYS A 56 -5.79 18.28 -0.02
N LEU A 57 -4.67 17.73 -0.53
CA LEU A 57 -4.73 16.48 -1.27
C LEU A 57 -5.15 15.32 -0.38
N THR A 58 -6.08 14.53 -0.88
CA THR A 58 -6.49 13.25 -0.30
C THR A 58 -6.54 12.19 -1.37
N VAL A 59 -6.25 10.96 -1.00
CA VAL A 59 -6.44 9.79 -1.86
C VAL A 59 -7.37 8.82 -1.17
N SER A 60 -8.49 8.52 -1.81
CA SER A 60 -9.41 7.48 -1.38
C SER A 60 -9.21 6.24 -2.25
N MET A 61 -8.94 5.11 -1.63
CA MET A 61 -8.71 3.83 -2.30
C MET A 61 -9.80 2.84 -1.94
N VAL A 62 -10.40 2.22 -2.94
CA VAL A 62 -11.39 1.15 -2.78
C VAL A 62 -10.73 -0.18 -3.14
N VAL A 63 -10.77 -1.11 -2.18
CA VAL A 63 -10.28 -2.49 -2.32
C VAL A 63 -11.50 -3.41 -2.22
N PRO A 64 -11.87 -4.13 -3.28
CA PRO A 64 -12.98 -5.06 -3.23
C PRO A 64 -12.62 -6.32 -2.41
N ASN A 65 -13.54 -6.76 -1.60
CA ASN A 65 -13.48 -8.00 -0.82
C ASN A 65 -12.15 -8.22 -0.07
N PRO A 66 -11.70 -7.25 0.75
CA PRO A 66 -10.48 -7.43 1.52
C PRO A 66 -10.66 -8.53 2.56
N ALA A 67 -9.59 -9.22 2.90
CA ALA A 67 -9.61 -10.11 4.05
C ALA A 67 -9.76 -9.29 5.34
N THR A 68 -10.56 -9.78 6.27
CA THR A 68 -10.92 -9.08 7.52
C THR A 68 -10.46 -9.81 8.77
N ALA A 69 -10.09 -11.09 8.66
CA ALA A 69 -9.62 -11.90 9.76
C ALA A 69 -8.32 -12.61 9.40
N LEU A 70 -7.43 -12.75 10.37
CA LEU A 70 -6.18 -13.50 10.27
C LEU A 70 -6.19 -14.61 11.32
N ASP A 71 -5.93 -15.84 10.87
CA ASP A 71 -5.57 -16.92 11.78
C ASP A 71 -4.08 -16.78 12.17
N PRO A 72 -3.78 -16.44 13.42
CA PRO A 72 -2.39 -16.23 13.83
C PRO A 72 -1.57 -17.52 13.89
N ILE A 73 -2.22 -18.69 13.85
CA ILE A 73 -1.54 -19.99 13.88
C ILE A 73 -1.09 -20.39 12.49
N THR A 74 -1.99 -20.32 11.51
CA THR A 74 -1.70 -20.69 10.13
C THR A 74 -1.15 -19.53 9.31
N GLY A 75 -1.49 -18.29 9.70
CA GLY A 75 -1.22 -17.08 8.94
C GLY A 75 -2.12 -16.94 7.71
N GLU A 76 -3.19 -17.69 7.66
CA GLU A 76 -4.20 -17.56 6.62
C GLU A 76 -5.15 -16.41 6.95
N ALA A 77 -5.41 -15.61 5.94
CA ALA A 77 -6.38 -14.54 6.04
C ALA A 77 -7.66 -14.96 5.34
N THR A 78 -8.79 -14.57 5.89
CA THR A 78 -10.11 -14.88 5.34
C THR A 78 -10.93 -13.62 5.17
N ALA A 79 -11.71 -13.55 4.09
CA ALA A 79 -12.75 -12.55 3.93
C ALA A 79 -14.02 -13.08 4.61
N GLU A 80 -14.65 -12.26 5.45
CA GLU A 80 -16.00 -12.56 5.92
C GLU A 80 -16.96 -12.51 4.72
N PRO A 81 -17.98 -13.38 4.68
CA PRO A 81 -18.90 -13.49 3.53
C PRO A 81 -19.64 -12.19 3.17
N ALA A 82 -19.68 -11.23 4.07
CA ALA A 82 -20.33 -9.94 3.90
C ALA A 82 -19.34 -8.77 3.81
N ALA A 83 -18.04 -9.04 3.66
CA ALA A 83 -17.07 -7.99 3.48
C ALA A 83 -17.32 -7.30 2.14
N GLU A 84 -18.00 -6.16 2.18
CA GLU A 84 -18.12 -5.26 1.05
C GLU A 84 -16.78 -4.57 0.78
N ASN A 85 -16.73 -3.73 -0.24
CA ASN A 85 -15.55 -2.95 -0.56
C ASN A 85 -15.05 -2.17 0.64
N ALA A 86 -13.78 -2.31 0.97
CA ALA A 86 -13.14 -1.44 1.96
C ALA A 86 -12.64 -0.17 1.28
N THR A 87 -12.98 0.97 1.88
CA THR A 87 -12.49 2.28 1.44
C THR A 87 -11.46 2.80 2.44
N PHE A 88 -10.27 3.09 1.94
CA PHE A 88 -9.19 3.68 2.70
C PHE A 88 -8.94 5.10 2.19
N THR A 89 -8.97 6.07 3.10
CA THR A 89 -8.67 7.47 2.76
C THR A 89 -7.37 7.88 3.41
N ALA A 90 -6.45 8.36 2.61
CA ALA A 90 -5.20 8.94 3.04
C ALA A 90 -5.21 10.43 2.72
N ALA A 91 -4.95 11.26 3.72
CA ALA A 91 -4.72 12.68 3.52
C ALA A 91 -3.22 12.90 3.29
N LEU A 92 -2.89 13.63 2.25
CA LEU A 92 -1.58 14.20 2.09
C LEU A 92 -1.50 15.39 3.05
N SER A 93 -1.03 15.14 4.25
CA SER A 93 -0.68 16.25 5.14
C SER A 93 0.78 16.60 4.90
N PRO A 94 1.14 17.88 4.79
CA PRO A 94 2.54 18.30 4.79
C PRO A 94 3.33 17.84 6.01
N VAL A 95 2.61 17.43 7.06
CA VAL A 95 3.19 16.88 8.30
C VAL A 95 3.23 15.34 8.28
N ALA A 96 2.38 14.69 7.48
CA ALA A 96 2.29 13.23 7.41
C ALA A 96 3.10 12.63 6.25
N VAL A 97 3.40 13.43 5.25
CA VAL A 97 4.39 13.09 4.23
C VAL A 97 5.66 13.79 4.67
N ASN A 98 6.52 13.06 5.38
CA ASN A 98 7.88 13.48 5.52
C ASN A 98 8.38 13.80 4.10
N PRO A 99 8.78 15.06 3.77
CA PRO A 99 9.23 15.38 2.42
C PRO A 99 10.46 14.57 1.99
N GLU A 100 11.06 13.85 2.93
CA GLU A 100 12.13 12.89 2.68
C GLU A 100 11.61 11.46 2.46
N GLU A 101 10.37 11.15 2.82
CA GLU A 101 9.77 9.85 2.56
C GLU A 101 9.22 9.78 1.14
N LYS A 102 9.86 8.97 0.35
CA LYS A 102 9.54 8.79 -1.07
C LYS A 102 9.33 7.32 -1.40
N VAL A 103 8.46 7.05 -2.35
CA VAL A 103 8.38 5.70 -2.91
C VAL A 103 9.64 5.46 -3.74
N VAL A 104 10.57 4.72 -3.19
CA VAL A 104 11.78 4.32 -3.90
C VAL A 104 11.53 3.00 -4.61
N VAL A 105 11.63 3.01 -5.92
CA VAL A 105 11.54 1.80 -6.74
C VAL A 105 12.93 1.46 -7.22
N ASN A 106 13.40 0.28 -6.86
CA ASN A 106 14.70 -0.23 -7.25
C ASN A 106 14.57 -1.69 -7.74
N THR A 107 13.78 -1.89 -8.79
CA THR A 107 13.68 -3.18 -9.45
C THR A 107 14.78 -3.35 -10.50
N GLN A 108 14.90 -4.54 -11.07
CA GLN A 108 15.86 -4.79 -12.16
C GLN A 108 15.58 -3.96 -13.41
N THR A 109 14.34 -3.56 -13.63
CA THR A 109 13.89 -2.87 -14.85
C THR A 109 13.51 -1.42 -14.64
N THR A 110 13.19 -1.01 -13.42
CA THR A 110 12.72 0.34 -13.11
C THR A 110 13.40 0.86 -11.87
N LYS A 111 13.94 2.07 -11.97
CA LYS A 111 14.51 2.82 -10.85
C LYS A 111 13.91 4.20 -10.86
N GLY A 112 13.51 4.69 -9.72
CA GLY A 112 12.97 6.03 -9.59
C GLY A 112 12.54 6.34 -8.16
N THR A 113 12.32 7.61 -7.93
CA THR A 113 11.81 8.13 -6.67
C THR A 113 10.55 8.91 -6.98
N TYR A 114 9.48 8.62 -6.26
CA TYR A 114 8.16 9.21 -6.47
C TYR A 114 7.68 9.87 -5.20
N GLU A 115 6.97 10.96 -5.35
CA GLU A 115 6.29 11.62 -4.23
C GLU A 115 5.12 10.75 -3.78
N TRP A 116 5.03 10.53 -2.49
CA TRP A 116 4.02 9.64 -1.92
C TRP A 116 2.67 10.33 -1.85
N LEU A 117 1.67 9.77 -2.55
CA LEU A 117 0.29 10.24 -2.47
C LEU A 117 -0.53 9.42 -1.45
N ALA A 118 -0.35 8.11 -1.45
CA ALA A 118 -1.02 7.23 -0.49
C ALA A 118 -0.23 5.94 -0.26
N MET A 119 -0.35 5.41 0.94
CA MET A 119 0.12 4.09 1.33
C MET A 119 -0.89 3.41 2.22
N ASN A 120 -1.12 2.13 2.01
CA ASN A 120 -1.94 1.35 2.91
C ASN A 120 -1.49 -0.10 2.99
N TYR A 121 -1.67 -0.69 4.17
CA TYR A 121 -1.51 -2.12 4.39
C TYR A 121 -2.86 -2.81 4.29
N ILE A 122 -2.88 -3.91 3.54
CA ILE A 122 -4.08 -4.68 3.28
C ILE A 122 -3.83 -6.12 3.67
N LEU A 123 -4.74 -6.67 4.45
CA LEU A 123 -4.75 -8.10 4.74
C LEU A 123 -5.25 -8.83 3.49
N VAL A 124 -4.49 -9.82 3.03
CA VAL A 124 -4.80 -10.56 1.81
C VAL A 124 -4.88 -12.06 2.10
N ASP A 125 -5.89 -12.70 1.54
CA ASP A 125 -6.12 -14.14 1.73
C ASP A 125 -5.05 -14.97 1.01
N LYS A 126 -4.81 -14.73 -0.25
CA LYS A 126 -3.79 -15.41 -1.08
C LYS A 126 -3.26 -14.44 -2.10
N ASP A 127 -2.45 -14.96 -3.00
CA ASP A 127 -1.92 -14.23 -4.15
C ASP A 127 -3.06 -13.81 -5.08
N ALA A 128 -3.73 -12.73 -4.73
CA ALA A 128 -4.92 -12.29 -5.42
C ALA A 128 -4.61 -11.14 -6.38
N LEU A 129 -5.18 -11.23 -7.57
CA LEU A 129 -5.33 -10.06 -8.44
C LEU A 129 -6.58 -9.31 -7.99
N THR A 130 -6.42 -8.03 -7.73
CA THR A 130 -7.49 -7.19 -7.20
C THR A 130 -7.75 -6.01 -8.14
N ASN A 131 -9.01 -5.67 -8.32
CA ASN A 131 -9.39 -4.48 -9.07
C ASN A 131 -9.40 -3.27 -8.13
N LEU A 132 -8.30 -2.54 -8.10
CA LEU A 132 -8.17 -1.34 -7.29
C LEU A 132 -8.81 -0.14 -7.99
N LYS A 133 -9.47 0.70 -7.22
CA LYS A 133 -9.91 2.01 -7.67
C LYS A 133 -9.43 3.04 -6.66
N PHE A 134 -8.84 4.13 -7.13
CA PHE A 134 -8.48 5.24 -6.25
C PHE A 134 -8.88 6.57 -6.87
N THR A 135 -9.27 7.48 -6.00
CA THR A 135 -9.68 8.84 -6.35
C THR A 135 -8.77 9.82 -5.65
N ILE A 136 -8.22 10.75 -6.39
CA ILE A 136 -7.42 11.85 -5.88
C ILE A 136 -8.31 13.09 -5.82
N SER A 137 -8.34 13.76 -4.67
CA SER A 137 -9.15 14.95 -4.45
C SER A 137 -8.36 16.06 -3.78
N GLU A 138 -8.73 17.31 -4.04
CA GLU A 138 -8.26 18.50 -3.32
C GLU A 138 -9.44 19.08 -2.54
N GLY A 139 -9.48 18.83 -1.24
CA GLY A 139 -10.69 19.11 -0.45
C GLY A 139 -11.89 18.34 -1.00
N ASP A 140 -12.96 19.05 -1.35
CA ASP A 140 -14.18 18.46 -1.93
C ASP A 140 -14.12 18.31 -3.47
N ARG A 141 -13.04 18.78 -4.10
CA ARG A 141 -12.89 18.73 -5.56
C ARG A 141 -12.16 17.46 -5.97
N GLU A 142 -12.85 16.58 -6.69
CA GLU A 142 -12.20 15.45 -7.35
C GLU A 142 -11.25 15.97 -8.46
N ILE A 143 -10.00 15.51 -8.43
CA ILE A 143 -9.01 15.77 -9.47
C ILE A 143 -9.14 14.70 -10.54
N ASP A 144 -9.01 13.42 -10.13
CA ASP A 144 -9.17 12.29 -11.02
C ASP A 144 -9.48 11.00 -10.27
N THR A 145 -9.99 10.02 -11.04
CA THR A 145 -10.27 8.67 -10.55
C THR A 145 -9.62 7.64 -11.48
N TYR A 146 -8.83 6.75 -10.90
CA TYR A 146 -8.09 5.73 -11.61
C TYR A 146 -8.61 4.33 -11.27
N SER A 147 -8.65 3.48 -12.28
CA SER A 147 -8.95 2.06 -12.12
C SER A 147 -7.75 1.23 -12.53
N VAL A 148 -7.30 0.37 -11.64
CA VAL A 148 -6.16 -0.52 -11.84
C VAL A 148 -6.67 -1.96 -11.80
N PRO A 149 -7.08 -2.51 -12.95
CA PRO A 149 -7.56 -3.88 -13.01
C PRO A 149 -6.41 -4.86 -12.80
N PHE A 150 -6.71 -5.96 -12.16
CA PHE A 150 -5.77 -7.06 -11.93
C PHE A 150 -4.48 -6.66 -11.23
N ALA A 151 -4.55 -5.66 -10.33
CA ALA A 151 -3.41 -5.30 -9.51
C ALA A 151 -2.99 -6.49 -8.65
N PRO A 152 -1.73 -6.95 -8.75
CA PRO A 152 -1.26 -8.05 -7.92
C PRO A 152 -1.03 -7.54 -6.50
N VAL A 153 -1.75 -8.12 -5.56
CA VAL A 153 -1.68 -7.79 -4.13
C VAL A 153 -1.36 -9.08 -3.39
N GLN A 154 -0.13 -9.21 -2.92
CA GLN A 154 0.37 -10.44 -2.31
C GLN A 154 0.96 -10.16 -0.92
N LYS A 155 0.89 -11.15 -0.05
CA LYS A 155 1.53 -11.09 1.28
C LYS A 155 3.01 -10.78 1.15
N ASN A 156 3.47 -9.85 1.97
CA ASN A 156 4.87 -9.42 2.02
C ASN A 156 5.40 -8.80 0.71
N TRP A 157 4.49 -8.27 -0.14
CA TRP A 157 4.86 -7.57 -1.36
C TRP A 157 4.37 -6.12 -1.32
N ARG A 158 5.08 -5.25 -2.06
CA ARG A 158 4.66 -3.89 -2.36
C ARG A 158 4.12 -3.81 -3.76
N THR A 159 2.93 -3.29 -3.91
CA THR A 159 2.34 -2.91 -5.19
C THR A 159 2.41 -1.40 -5.30
N ASN A 160 3.29 -0.90 -6.17
CA ASN A 160 3.48 0.51 -6.40
C ASN A 160 2.72 0.93 -7.67
N ILE A 161 1.78 1.85 -7.53
CA ILE A 161 0.99 2.44 -8.61
C ILE A 161 1.54 3.85 -8.82
N LEU A 162 2.21 4.06 -9.93
CA LEU A 162 3.04 5.24 -10.16
C LEU A 162 2.72 5.88 -11.52
N GLY A 163 2.84 7.19 -11.60
CA GLY A 163 2.63 7.93 -12.85
C GLY A 163 2.56 9.43 -12.60
N ASP A 164 2.23 10.19 -13.63
CA ASP A 164 1.92 11.61 -13.55
C ASP A 164 0.42 11.76 -13.26
N LEU A 165 0.05 11.54 -11.99
CA LEU A 165 -1.34 11.31 -11.58
C LEU A 165 -2.13 12.60 -11.34
N LEU A 166 -1.47 13.77 -11.33
CA LEU A 166 -2.08 15.05 -10.99
C LEU A 166 -2.36 15.93 -12.22
N THR A 167 -1.53 15.83 -13.25
CA THR A 167 -1.65 16.69 -14.43
C THR A 167 -1.88 15.93 -15.73
N ASP A 168 -1.42 14.68 -15.83
CA ASP A 168 -1.59 13.85 -17.03
C ASP A 168 -2.46 12.62 -16.73
N LYS A 169 -3.60 12.54 -17.39
CA LYS A 169 -4.58 11.45 -17.23
C LYS A 169 -4.16 10.14 -17.93
N GLY A 170 -2.95 10.04 -18.44
CA GLY A 170 -2.63 9.05 -19.48
C GLY A 170 -1.85 7.82 -19.07
N SER A 171 -1.00 7.84 -18.06
CA SER A 171 -0.08 6.72 -17.86
C SER A 171 0.08 6.30 -16.40
N ILE A 172 -0.54 5.18 -16.07
CA ILE A 172 -0.27 4.49 -14.80
C ILE A 172 0.70 3.34 -15.07
N THR A 173 1.75 3.26 -14.28
CA THR A 173 2.65 2.11 -14.23
C THR A 173 2.45 1.38 -12.92
N VAL A 174 2.21 0.08 -13.00
CA VAL A 174 2.15 -0.79 -11.82
C VAL A 174 3.46 -1.54 -11.68
N ILE A 175 4.17 -1.30 -10.59
CA ILE A 175 5.45 -1.95 -10.31
C ILE A 175 5.32 -2.75 -9.02
N ILE A 176 5.70 -4.01 -9.11
CA ILE A 176 5.69 -4.92 -7.97
C ILE A 176 7.09 -5.05 -7.43
N ASP A 177 7.25 -4.79 -6.16
CA ASP A 177 8.44 -5.11 -5.42
C ASP A 177 8.16 -6.35 -4.56
N PRO A 178 8.72 -7.51 -4.93
CA PRO A 178 8.49 -8.77 -4.21
C PRO A 178 9.28 -8.84 -2.90
N LYS A 179 10.05 -7.82 -2.58
CA LYS A 179 10.78 -7.74 -1.33
C LYS A 179 10.37 -6.46 -0.60
N PHE A 180 9.71 -6.65 0.52
CA PHE A 180 9.84 -5.66 1.57
C PHE A 180 11.30 -5.65 1.97
N ASP A 181 11.91 -4.46 2.09
CA ASP A 181 13.29 -4.32 2.48
C ASP A 181 13.61 -5.27 3.63
N ASP A 182 14.67 -6.06 3.45
CA ASP A 182 15.20 -6.91 4.49
C ASP A 182 15.56 -6.00 5.67
N ILE A 183 14.79 -6.10 6.76
CA ILE A 183 15.10 -5.46 8.03
C ILE A 183 16.19 -6.30 8.70
#